data_24cc9803e76208349068e035adebb68f
#
_entry.id   24cc9803e76208349068e035adebb68f
#
_cell.length_a   1.000
_cell.length_b   1.000
_cell.length_c   1.000
_cell.angle_alpha   90.00
_cell.angle_beta   90.00
_cell.angle_gamma   90.00
#
_symmetry.space_group_name_H-M   'P 1'
#
loop_
_entity.id
_entity.type
_entity.pdbx_description
1 polymer ?
#
loop_
_entity_poly.entity_id
_entity_poly.type
_entity_poly.pdbx_seq_one_letter_code
_entity_poly.pdbx_strand_id
1 'polypeptide(L)'
;MPHAILTVEDVSKTYDGFRAISDLNFYLFEGELRTVIGPNGAGKSTFFDLISGRAKPDTGKIEFGADPASTIDLTSRNEYQINRLGIGRKFQTPSVYTEHTVWDNLVLSLKGPRGVFASLFHRLSSTDRDRLDELLKLVRLDSKRDWNAGLLAHGEKQWLEIGMLLAQQPKLLLVDEPAAGMTDEETHRTGELLLSLAGKHSIVVIEHDMTFVRQIAQNGKVTVLHQGTVLCEGKFDDVQANPKVREVYLGRGKPTK
;
A
#
# COMPACT_ATOMS: atom_id res chain seq x y z
N MET A 1 12.35 -21.74 -7.33
CA MET A 1 12.49 -20.57 -6.44
C MET A 1 11.17 -19.84 -6.46
N PRO A 2 10.67 -19.31 -5.34
CA PRO A 2 9.45 -18.51 -5.37
C PRO A 2 9.65 -17.31 -6.30
N HIS A 3 8.68 -17.08 -7.19
CA HIS A 3 8.73 -15.95 -8.12
C HIS A 3 8.26 -14.67 -7.44
N ALA A 4 8.90 -13.55 -7.74
CA ALA A 4 8.44 -12.27 -7.24
C ALA A 4 7.13 -11.86 -7.94
N ILE A 5 6.12 -11.40 -7.18
CA ILE A 5 4.89 -10.84 -7.73
C ILE A 5 5.10 -9.44 -8.29
N LEU A 6 6.05 -8.70 -7.73
CA LEU A 6 6.50 -7.40 -8.21
C LEU A 6 8.01 -7.39 -8.35
N THR A 7 8.49 -7.05 -9.53
CA THR A 7 9.89 -6.91 -9.88
C THR A 7 10.14 -5.50 -10.38
N VAL A 8 11.11 -4.81 -9.78
CA VAL A 8 11.56 -3.48 -10.18
C VAL A 8 13.05 -3.56 -10.41
N GLU A 9 13.52 -3.28 -11.64
CA GLU A 9 14.91 -3.46 -12.05
C GLU A 9 15.45 -2.19 -12.72
N ASP A 10 16.56 -1.69 -12.19
CA ASP A 10 17.34 -0.54 -12.66
C ASP A 10 16.49 0.71 -12.94
N VAL A 11 15.42 0.86 -12.14
CA VAL A 11 14.45 1.94 -12.32
C VAL A 11 15.03 3.27 -11.85
N SER A 12 14.96 4.28 -12.73
CA SER A 12 15.31 5.65 -12.40
C SER A 12 14.19 6.62 -12.76
N LYS A 13 14.08 7.71 -11.97
CA LYS A 13 13.12 8.79 -12.19
C LYS A 13 13.71 10.14 -11.78
N THR A 14 13.61 11.10 -12.69
CA THR A 14 14.07 12.48 -12.49
C THR A 14 12.89 13.43 -12.66
N TYR A 15 12.79 14.45 -11.81
CA TYR A 15 11.85 15.56 -11.90
C TYR A 15 12.63 16.87 -11.90
N ASP A 16 12.50 17.66 -12.93
CA ASP A 16 13.13 18.99 -13.06
C ASP A 16 14.62 19.02 -12.65
N GLY A 17 15.37 17.99 -13.09
CA GLY A 17 16.80 17.83 -12.78
C GLY A 17 17.09 17.16 -11.43
N PHE A 18 16.09 16.95 -10.57
CA PHE A 18 16.24 16.21 -9.32
C PHE A 18 15.97 14.71 -9.52
N ARG A 19 16.97 13.87 -9.27
CA ARG A 19 16.88 12.42 -9.38
C ARG A 19 16.21 11.85 -8.14
N ALA A 20 14.91 11.58 -8.23
CA ALA A 20 14.10 11.10 -7.12
C ALA A 20 14.28 9.60 -6.87
N ILE A 21 14.50 8.80 -7.93
CA ILE A 21 14.84 7.38 -7.90
C ILE A 21 16.07 7.16 -8.79
N SER A 22 17.01 6.33 -8.33
CA SER A 22 18.30 6.08 -8.98
C SER A 22 18.62 4.59 -8.96
N ASP A 23 18.53 3.96 -10.13
CA ASP A 23 18.89 2.56 -10.37
C ASP A 23 18.33 1.63 -9.28
N LEU A 24 17.02 1.82 -8.96
CA LEU A 24 16.33 1.12 -7.89
C LEU A 24 16.03 -0.32 -8.31
N ASN A 25 16.43 -1.26 -7.45
CA ASN A 25 16.08 -2.66 -7.57
C ASN A 25 15.26 -3.08 -6.35
N PHE A 26 14.09 -3.71 -6.59
CA PHE A 26 13.18 -4.16 -5.52
C PHE A 26 12.38 -5.37 -5.98
N TYR A 27 12.27 -6.37 -5.11
CA TYR A 27 11.55 -7.61 -5.37
C TYR A 27 10.60 -7.91 -4.21
N LEU A 28 9.32 -8.13 -4.52
CA LEU A 28 8.29 -8.54 -3.56
C LEU A 28 7.75 -9.91 -3.94
N PHE A 29 7.67 -10.82 -2.98
CA PHE A 29 7.12 -12.15 -3.19
C PHE A 29 5.61 -12.19 -2.91
N GLU A 30 4.92 -13.19 -3.49
CA GLU A 30 3.50 -13.37 -3.29
C GLU A 30 3.17 -13.62 -1.81
N GLY A 31 2.15 -12.91 -1.29
CA GLY A 31 1.74 -12.97 0.12
C GLY A 31 2.67 -12.25 1.10
N GLU A 32 3.78 -11.67 0.63
CA GLU A 32 4.72 -10.95 1.48
C GLU A 32 4.15 -9.61 1.96
N LEU A 33 4.35 -9.30 3.26
CA LEU A 33 4.21 -7.95 3.79
C LEU A 33 5.62 -7.33 3.89
N ARG A 34 5.85 -6.29 3.10
CA ARG A 34 7.10 -5.54 3.05
C ARG A 34 6.88 -4.13 3.56
N THR A 35 7.70 -3.72 4.51
CA THR A 35 7.71 -2.33 4.98
C THR A 35 8.84 -1.56 4.32
N VAL A 36 8.54 -0.38 3.80
CA VAL A 36 9.50 0.54 3.19
C VAL A 36 9.62 1.77 4.08
N ILE A 37 10.82 2.00 4.60
CA ILE A 37 11.12 3.15 5.43
C ILE A 37 12.20 4.02 4.77
N GLY A 38 12.36 5.23 5.26
CA GLY A 38 13.38 6.16 4.77
C GLY A 38 13.06 7.60 5.17
N PRO A 39 14.03 8.50 5.19
CA PRO A 39 13.80 9.91 5.51
C PRO A 39 12.91 10.59 4.45
N ASN A 40 12.45 11.81 4.76
CA ASN A 40 11.74 12.63 3.80
C ASN A 40 12.66 12.93 2.60
N GLY A 41 12.12 12.80 1.38
CA GLY A 41 12.89 12.95 0.14
C GLY A 41 13.69 11.69 -0.26
N ALA A 42 13.53 10.55 0.44
CA ALA A 42 14.21 9.29 0.09
C ALA A 42 13.70 8.65 -1.21
N GLY A 43 12.57 9.13 -1.78
CA GLY A 43 11.96 8.57 -2.98
C GLY A 43 10.76 7.65 -2.74
N LYS A 44 10.30 7.49 -1.50
CA LYS A 44 9.21 6.55 -1.14
C LYS A 44 7.91 6.80 -1.93
N SER A 45 7.41 8.03 -1.94
CA SER A 45 6.17 8.38 -2.66
C SER A 45 6.35 8.23 -4.18
N THR A 46 7.53 8.60 -4.72
CA THR A 46 7.86 8.38 -6.13
C THR A 46 7.90 6.90 -6.47
N PHE A 47 8.44 6.05 -5.59
CA PHE A 47 8.42 4.60 -5.76
C PHE A 47 6.98 4.07 -5.88
N PHE A 48 6.06 4.50 -5.02
CA PHE A 48 4.65 4.15 -5.13
C PHE A 48 3.98 4.71 -6.38
N ASP A 49 4.32 5.94 -6.77
CA ASP A 49 3.80 6.56 -8.00
C ASP A 49 4.21 5.78 -9.25
N LEU A 50 5.43 5.25 -9.28
CA LEU A 50 5.92 4.42 -10.37
C LEU A 50 5.20 3.07 -10.44
N ILE A 51 5.01 2.37 -9.32
CA ILE A 51 4.32 1.08 -9.28
C ILE A 51 2.82 1.26 -9.62
N SER A 52 2.20 2.34 -9.15
CA SER A 52 0.77 2.60 -9.40
C SER A 52 0.48 3.22 -10.77
N GLY A 53 1.51 3.61 -11.55
CA GLY A 53 1.36 4.22 -12.88
C GLY A 53 1.00 5.70 -12.88
N ARG A 54 1.06 6.38 -11.73
CA ARG A 54 0.92 7.85 -11.63
C ARG A 54 2.13 8.58 -12.19
N ALA A 55 3.30 7.96 -12.09
CA ALA A 55 4.51 8.40 -12.76
C ALA A 55 5.05 7.27 -13.64
N LYS A 56 5.82 7.63 -14.65
CA LYS A 56 6.52 6.67 -15.49
C LYS A 56 8.00 6.75 -15.21
N PRO A 57 8.71 5.60 -15.17
CA PRO A 57 10.16 5.61 -15.05
C PRO A 57 10.80 6.22 -16.30
N ASP A 58 11.99 6.81 -16.13
CA ASP A 58 12.80 7.29 -17.24
C ASP A 58 13.65 6.15 -17.82
N THR A 59 14.08 5.21 -16.95
CA THR A 59 14.81 4.00 -17.32
C THR A 59 14.38 2.83 -16.43
N GLY A 60 14.76 1.62 -16.82
CA GLY A 60 14.50 0.40 -16.07
C GLY A 60 13.15 -0.21 -16.38
N LYS A 61 12.75 -1.23 -15.61
CA LYS A 61 11.59 -2.07 -15.84
C LYS A 61 10.82 -2.32 -14.56
N ILE A 62 9.48 -2.33 -14.65
CA ILE A 62 8.59 -2.70 -13.54
C ILE A 62 7.66 -3.77 -14.06
N GLU A 63 7.71 -4.94 -13.45
CA GLU A 63 6.91 -6.10 -13.84
C GLU A 63 6.03 -6.59 -12.69
N PHE A 64 4.85 -7.07 -13.04
CA PHE A 64 3.85 -7.59 -12.11
C PHE A 64 3.31 -8.94 -12.58
N GLY A 65 3.37 -9.95 -11.71
CA GLY A 65 2.85 -11.30 -11.95
C GLY A 65 3.75 -12.35 -11.31
N ALA A 66 3.17 -13.27 -10.54
CA ALA A 66 3.93 -14.34 -9.84
C ALA A 66 4.40 -15.47 -10.77
N ASP A 67 3.86 -15.58 -11.98
CA ASP A 67 4.23 -16.56 -12.98
C ASP A 67 5.00 -15.87 -14.13
N PRO A 68 6.22 -16.30 -14.43
CA PRO A 68 7.03 -15.73 -15.52
C PRO A 68 6.34 -15.70 -16.88
N ALA A 69 5.49 -16.70 -17.15
CA ALA A 69 4.77 -16.78 -18.41
C ALA A 69 3.62 -15.76 -18.53
N SER A 70 3.18 -15.18 -17.39
CA SER A 70 2.08 -14.22 -17.30
C SER A 70 2.47 -12.87 -16.71
N THR A 71 3.78 -12.62 -16.56
CA THR A 71 4.31 -11.34 -16.07
C THR A 71 3.97 -10.20 -17.04
N ILE A 72 3.53 -9.08 -16.49
CA ILE A 72 3.06 -7.93 -17.23
C ILE A 72 3.95 -6.72 -16.94
N ASP A 73 4.46 -6.09 -17.96
CA ASP A 73 5.18 -4.83 -17.87
C ASP A 73 4.22 -3.68 -17.51
N LEU A 74 4.54 -2.97 -16.42
CA LEU A 74 3.77 -1.83 -15.92
C LEU A 74 4.27 -0.49 -16.45
N THR A 75 5.49 -0.40 -17.00
CA THR A 75 6.16 0.86 -17.33
C THR A 75 5.37 1.73 -18.31
N SER A 76 4.65 1.10 -19.25
CA SER A 76 3.85 1.78 -20.25
C SER A 76 2.39 1.99 -19.85
N ARG A 77 1.92 1.38 -18.73
CA ARG A 77 0.51 1.37 -18.33
C ARG A 77 0.15 2.58 -17.49
N ASN A 78 -1.10 3.03 -17.60
CA ASN A 78 -1.65 4.08 -16.74
C ASN A 78 -2.26 3.49 -15.44
N GLU A 79 -2.53 4.38 -14.47
CA GLU A 79 -3.07 4.02 -13.16
C GLU A 79 -4.32 3.13 -13.23
N TYR A 80 -5.27 3.46 -14.12
CA TYR A 80 -6.48 2.67 -14.30
C TYR A 80 -6.19 1.24 -14.79
N GLN A 81 -5.27 1.08 -15.75
CA GLN A 81 -4.88 -0.23 -16.26
C GLN A 81 -4.20 -1.07 -15.18
N ILE A 82 -3.33 -0.44 -14.38
CA ILE A 82 -2.60 -1.09 -13.27
C ILE A 82 -3.56 -1.52 -12.15
N ASN A 83 -4.51 -0.67 -11.78
CA ASN A 83 -5.54 -1.03 -10.82
C ASN A 83 -6.34 -2.27 -11.29
N ARG A 84 -6.65 -2.35 -12.57
CA ARG A 84 -7.36 -3.52 -13.15
C ARG A 84 -6.58 -4.83 -13.06
N LEU A 85 -5.25 -4.79 -13.03
CA LEU A 85 -4.41 -5.97 -12.86
C LEU A 85 -4.45 -6.49 -11.41
N GLY A 86 -5.00 -5.70 -10.49
CA GLY A 86 -5.13 -6.05 -9.08
C GLY A 86 -4.08 -5.39 -8.18
N ILE A 87 -3.56 -4.23 -8.59
CA ILE A 87 -2.72 -3.38 -7.73
C ILE A 87 -3.61 -2.28 -7.17
N GLY A 88 -3.88 -2.33 -5.87
CA GLY A 88 -4.63 -1.30 -5.14
C GLY A 88 -3.70 -0.38 -4.39
N ARG A 89 -3.98 0.93 -4.40
CA ARG A 89 -3.22 1.92 -3.63
C ARG A 89 -4.12 2.68 -2.68
N LYS A 90 -3.76 2.68 -1.40
CA LYS A 90 -4.28 3.58 -0.38
C LYS A 90 -3.39 4.81 -0.32
N PHE A 91 -4.00 5.99 -0.44
CA PHE A 91 -3.30 7.26 -0.30
C PHE A 91 -3.22 7.69 1.17
N GLN A 92 -2.34 8.64 1.46
CA GLN A 92 -2.16 9.19 2.81
C GLN A 92 -3.45 9.84 3.35
N THR A 93 -4.18 10.58 2.50
CA THR A 93 -5.48 11.15 2.87
C THR A 93 -6.60 10.20 2.49
N PRO A 94 -7.51 9.83 3.42
CA PRO A 94 -8.61 8.93 3.11
C PRO A 94 -9.53 9.45 2.01
N SER A 95 -9.82 8.59 1.04
CA SER A 95 -10.68 8.89 -0.13
C SER A 95 -12.03 8.20 0.00
N VAL A 96 -12.81 8.55 1.05
CA VAL A 96 -14.16 8.01 1.28
C VAL A 96 -15.24 8.97 0.77
N TYR A 97 -16.36 8.42 0.31
CA TYR A 97 -17.54 9.21 -0.08
C TYR A 97 -18.30 9.61 1.18
N THR A 98 -18.04 10.81 1.69
CA THR A 98 -18.51 11.31 2.98
C THR A 98 -20.03 11.41 3.09
N GLU A 99 -20.74 11.63 1.99
CA GLU A 99 -22.21 11.76 1.93
C GLU A 99 -22.93 10.41 1.84
N HIS A 100 -22.18 9.31 1.70
CA HIS A 100 -22.70 7.96 1.61
C HIS A 100 -22.49 7.18 2.92
N THR A 101 -23.25 6.11 3.09
CA THR A 101 -23.07 5.23 4.24
C THR A 101 -21.77 4.44 4.12
N VAL A 102 -21.29 3.87 5.22
CA VAL A 102 -20.15 2.94 5.24
C VAL A 102 -20.42 1.78 4.28
N TRP A 103 -21.63 1.23 4.30
CA TRP A 103 -22.06 0.18 3.39
C TRP A 103 -21.97 0.61 1.92
N ASP A 104 -22.51 1.78 1.57
CA ASP A 104 -22.52 2.26 0.19
C ASP A 104 -21.11 2.48 -0.34
N ASN A 105 -20.18 2.97 0.49
CA ASN A 105 -18.78 3.10 0.13
C ASN A 105 -18.17 1.76 -0.30
N LEU A 106 -18.45 0.69 0.45
CA LEU A 106 -17.99 -0.66 0.10
C LEU A 106 -18.66 -1.19 -1.17
N VAL A 107 -19.99 -0.99 -1.32
CA VAL A 107 -20.74 -1.39 -2.51
C VAL A 107 -20.21 -0.72 -3.78
N LEU A 108 -19.95 0.59 -3.72
CA LEU A 108 -19.39 1.37 -4.84
C LEU A 108 -17.99 0.92 -5.23
N SER A 109 -17.28 0.28 -4.30
CA SER A 109 -15.91 -0.20 -4.52
C SER A 109 -15.84 -1.61 -5.12
N LEU A 110 -16.97 -2.33 -5.21
CA LEU A 110 -16.99 -3.67 -5.81
C LEU A 110 -16.58 -3.64 -7.29
N LYS A 111 -15.93 -4.71 -7.73
CA LYS A 111 -15.72 -4.96 -9.17
C LYS A 111 -17.07 -5.30 -9.82
N GLY A 112 -17.76 -4.29 -10.33
CA GLY A 112 -19.02 -4.45 -11.04
C GLY A 112 -18.88 -4.59 -12.56
N PRO A 113 -19.95 -4.98 -13.24
CA PRO A 113 -20.03 -4.95 -14.69
C PRO A 113 -19.92 -3.51 -15.20
N ARG A 114 -19.16 -3.30 -16.27
CA ARG A 114 -18.68 -1.97 -16.72
C ARG A 114 -19.45 -1.36 -17.89
N GLY A 115 -20.54 -1.96 -18.31
CA GLY A 115 -21.44 -1.37 -19.30
C GLY A 115 -22.44 -0.45 -18.65
N VAL A 116 -22.79 0.68 -19.28
CA VAL A 116 -23.79 1.64 -18.74
C VAL A 116 -25.08 0.93 -18.36
N PHE A 117 -25.61 0.07 -19.23
CA PHE A 117 -26.82 -0.73 -18.96
C PHE A 117 -26.61 -1.78 -17.89
N ALA A 118 -25.43 -2.42 -17.85
CA ALA A 118 -25.10 -3.42 -16.85
C ALA A 118 -24.95 -2.78 -15.46
N SER A 119 -24.44 -1.57 -15.35
CA SER A 119 -24.34 -0.83 -14.09
C SER A 119 -25.69 -0.36 -13.59
N LEU A 120 -26.59 0.09 -14.47
CA LEU A 120 -27.95 0.54 -14.12
C LEU A 120 -28.83 -0.59 -13.56
N PHE A 121 -28.62 -1.83 -13.99
CA PHE A 121 -29.40 -2.99 -13.58
C PHE A 121 -28.64 -3.95 -12.67
N HIS A 122 -27.44 -3.56 -12.21
CA HIS A 122 -26.65 -4.40 -11.31
C HIS A 122 -27.34 -4.51 -9.95
N ARG A 123 -27.73 -5.74 -9.59
CA ARG A 123 -28.17 -6.09 -8.24
C ARG A 123 -27.05 -6.80 -7.51
N LEU A 124 -26.79 -6.41 -6.27
CA LEU A 124 -25.87 -7.12 -5.39
C LEU A 124 -26.32 -8.58 -5.26
N SER A 125 -25.43 -9.51 -5.62
CA SER A 125 -25.66 -10.94 -5.35
C SER A 125 -25.60 -11.22 -3.85
N SER A 126 -26.14 -12.38 -3.44
CA SER A 126 -25.98 -12.85 -2.04
C SER A 126 -24.51 -12.98 -1.68
N THR A 127 -23.71 -13.55 -2.58
CA THR A 127 -22.24 -13.69 -2.39
C THR A 127 -21.52 -12.35 -2.19
N ASP A 128 -21.92 -11.31 -2.93
CA ASP A 128 -21.35 -9.98 -2.75
C ASP A 128 -21.72 -9.39 -1.38
N ARG A 129 -22.96 -9.59 -0.95
CA ARG A 129 -23.43 -9.13 0.37
C ARG A 129 -22.68 -9.82 1.50
N ASP A 130 -22.58 -11.15 1.46
CA ASP A 130 -21.87 -11.93 2.48
C ASP A 130 -20.42 -11.48 2.57
N ARG A 131 -19.76 -11.25 1.43
CA ARG A 131 -18.41 -10.76 1.36
C ARG A 131 -18.26 -9.34 1.93
N LEU A 132 -19.19 -8.43 1.63
CA LEU A 132 -19.16 -7.07 2.19
C LEU A 132 -19.40 -7.10 3.72
N ASP A 133 -20.24 -7.99 4.22
CA ASP A 133 -20.45 -8.17 5.67
C ASP A 133 -19.16 -8.72 6.34
N GLU A 134 -18.44 -9.63 5.69
CA GLU A 134 -17.12 -10.09 6.15
C GLU A 134 -16.09 -8.95 6.16
N LEU A 135 -16.06 -8.11 5.12
CA LEU A 135 -15.17 -6.95 5.06
C LEU A 135 -15.48 -5.93 6.15
N LEU A 136 -16.76 -5.64 6.43
CA LEU A 136 -17.17 -4.76 7.53
C LEU A 136 -16.66 -5.25 8.88
N LYS A 137 -16.75 -6.56 9.15
CA LYS A 137 -16.21 -7.16 10.36
C LYS A 137 -14.69 -7.07 10.40
N LEU A 138 -14.02 -7.33 9.28
CA LEU A 138 -12.57 -7.27 9.16
C LEU A 138 -12.03 -5.87 9.48
N VAL A 139 -12.67 -4.83 8.93
CA VAL A 139 -12.32 -3.43 9.19
C VAL A 139 -13.00 -2.86 10.44
N ARG A 140 -13.71 -3.69 11.24
CA ARG A 140 -14.36 -3.33 12.52
C ARG A 140 -15.37 -2.19 12.40
N LEU A 141 -16.09 -2.13 11.29
CA LEU A 141 -17.14 -1.12 11.03
C LEU A 141 -18.55 -1.72 10.89
N ASP A 142 -18.75 -2.98 11.28
CA ASP A 142 -20.01 -3.68 11.19
C ASP A 142 -21.12 -2.98 12.01
N SER A 143 -20.83 -2.48 13.20
CA SER A 143 -21.76 -1.71 14.02
C SER A 143 -22.10 -0.32 13.46
N LYS A 144 -21.32 0.18 12.50
CA LYS A 144 -21.49 1.49 11.84
C LYS A 144 -21.87 1.38 10.36
N ARG A 145 -22.35 0.21 9.96
CA ARG A 145 -22.72 -0.11 8.57
C ARG A 145 -23.54 1.00 7.89
N ASP A 146 -24.59 1.46 8.58
CA ASP A 146 -25.56 2.41 8.06
C ASP A 146 -25.24 3.87 8.45
N TRP A 147 -24.10 4.10 9.09
CA TRP A 147 -23.63 5.44 9.42
C TRP A 147 -23.14 6.13 8.17
N ASN A 148 -23.39 7.46 8.09
CA ASN A 148 -22.75 8.32 7.10
C ASN A 148 -21.22 8.30 7.33
N ALA A 149 -20.44 8.02 6.30
CA ALA A 149 -18.99 7.91 6.38
C ALA A 149 -18.31 9.23 6.80
N GLY A 150 -18.98 10.37 6.56
CA GLY A 150 -18.53 11.68 7.04
C GLY A 150 -18.41 11.77 8.56
N LEU A 151 -19.23 11.01 9.30
CA LEU A 151 -19.29 10.99 10.78
C LEU A 151 -18.24 10.07 11.42
N LEU A 152 -17.53 9.26 10.64
CA LEU A 152 -16.47 8.39 11.13
C LEU A 152 -15.29 9.20 11.67
N ALA A 153 -14.64 8.69 12.72
CA ALA A 153 -13.35 9.18 13.18
C ALA A 153 -12.28 9.01 12.10
N HIS A 154 -11.15 9.69 12.23
CA HIS A 154 -10.10 9.66 11.22
C HIS A 154 -9.58 8.23 10.98
N GLY A 155 -9.26 7.48 12.02
CA GLY A 155 -8.81 6.09 11.92
C GLY A 155 -9.85 5.17 11.28
N GLU A 156 -11.14 5.37 11.60
CA GLU A 156 -12.24 4.60 11.01
C GLU A 156 -12.40 4.87 9.50
N LYS A 157 -12.17 6.11 9.05
CA LYS A 157 -12.12 6.44 7.61
C LYS A 157 -10.97 5.72 6.92
N GLN A 158 -9.81 5.62 7.57
CA GLN A 158 -8.66 4.86 7.07
C GLN A 158 -9.00 3.37 6.92
N TRP A 159 -9.67 2.78 7.93
CA TRP A 159 -10.11 1.37 7.86
C TRP A 159 -11.17 1.16 6.78
N LEU A 160 -12.12 2.08 6.63
CA LEU A 160 -13.10 2.02 5.54
C LEU A 160 -12.41 2.03 4.17
N GLU A 161 -11.41 2.89 3.97
CA GLU A 161 -10.64 2.94 2.72
C GLU A 161 -9.91 1.63 2.44
N ILE A 162 -9.31 1.00 3.47
CA ILE A 162 -8.72 -0.34 3.32
C ILE A 162 -9.82 -1.36 2.92
N GLY A 163 -10.99 -1.31 3.54
CA GLY A 163 -12.13 -2.15 3.17
C GLY A 163 -12.57 -1.95 1.72
N MET A 164 -12.63 -0.69 1.25
CA MET A 164 -12.95 -0.35 -0.14
C MET A 164 -11.91 -0.92 -1.12
N LEU A 165 -10.64 -0.89 -0.77
CA LEU A 165 -9.59 -1.52 -1.59
C LEU A 165 -9.73 -3.04 -1.61
N LEU A 166 -9.97 -3.67 -0.45
CA LEU A 166 -10.18 -5.12 -0.35
C LEU A 166 -11.43 -5.59 -1.11
N ALA A 167 -12.47 -4.75 -1.20
CA ALA A 167 -13.65 -5.03 -2.02
C ALA A 167 -13.30 -5.23 -3.50
N GLN A 168 -12.21 -4.63 -3.97
CA GLN A 168 -11.69 -4.80 -5.33
C GLN A 168 -10.85 -6.07 -5.55
N GLN A 169 -10.64 -6.91 -4.53
CA GLN A 169 -9.79 -8.12 -4.57
C GLN A 169 -8.39 -7.86 -5.15
N PRO A 170 -7.62 -6.96 -4.56
CA PRO A 170 -6.27 -6.70 -5.04
C PRO A 170 -5.35 -7.89 -4.75
N LYS A 171 -4.40 -8.13 -5.65
CA LYS A 171 -3.27 -9.05 -5.44
C LYS A 171 -2.14 -8.38 -4.68
N LEU A 172 -1.95 -7.07 -4.94
CA LEU A 172 -0.96 -6.22 -4.31
C LEU A 172 -1.63 -4.97 -3.74
N LEU A 173 -1.36 -4.69 -2.47
CA LEU A 173 -1.77 -3.47 -1.76
C LEU A 173 -0.55 -2.57 -1.55
N LEU A 174 -0.65 -1.33 -1.99
CA LEU A 174 0.30 -0.26 -1.68
C LEU A 174 -0.36 0.65 -0.64
N VAL A 175 0.19 0.68 0.57
CA VAL A 175 -0.40 1.38 1.71
C VAL A 175 0.55 2.47 2.19
N ASP A 176 0.16 3.73 2.01
CA ASP A 176 0.98 4.91 2.31
C ASP A 176 0.58 5.49 3.66
N GLU A 177 1.49 5.44 4.63
CA GLU A 177 1.37 5.95 6.00
C GLU A 177 0.00 5.64 6.66
N PRO A 178 -0.35 4.34 6.81
CA PRO A 178 -1.67 3.94 7.30
C PRO A 178 -1.97 4.35 8.74
N ALA A 179 -0.94 4.61 9.55
CA ALA A 179 -1.07 4.99 10.96
C ALA A 179 -1.06 6.52 11.19
N ALA A 180 -0.91 7.33 10.12
CA ALA A 180 -0.80 8.78 10.26
C ALA A 180 -2.05 9.39 10.91
N GLY A 181 -1.85 10.16 12.00
CA GLY A 181 -2.93 10.86 12.71
C GLY A 181 -3.85 9.97 13.56
N MET A 182 -3.46 8.73 13.79
CA MET A 182 -4.18 7.77 14.66
C MET A 182 -3.69 7.84 16.11
N THR A 183 -4.57 7.45 17.02
CA THR A 183 -4.19 7.13 18.41
C THR A 183 -3.37 5.85 18.46
N ASP A 184 -2.66 5.61 19.58
CA ASP A 184 -1.87 4.38 19.76
C ASP A 184 -2.72 3.12 19.61
N GLU A 185 -3.97 3.14 20.11
CA GLU A 185 -4.89 2.01 19.99
C GLU A 185 -5.32 1.78 18.54
N GLU A 186 -5.66 2.83 17.80
CA GLU A 186 -6.02 2.73 16.38
C GLU A 186 -4.82 2.25 15.54
N THR A 187 -3.62 2.76 15.83
CA THR A 187 -2.35 2.33 15.22
C THR A 187 -2.13 0.85 15.44
N HIS A 188 -2.27 0.37 16.68
CA HIS A 188 -2.11 -1.05 17.01
C HIS A 188 -3.10 -1.93 16.24
N ARG A 189 -4.38 -1.53 16.21
CA ARG A 189 -5.45 -2.24 15.47
C ARG A 189 -5.20 -2.25 13.97
N THR A 190 -4.66 -1.16 13.41
CA THR A 190 -4.28 -1.07 11.99
C THR A 190 -3.15 -2.07 11.68
N GLY A 191 -2.18 -2.21 12.59
CA GLY A 191 -1.13 -3.22 12.48
C GLY A 191 -1.67 -4.64 12.49
N GLU A 192 -2.61 -4.97 13.40
CA GLU A 192 -3.29 -6.27 13.43
C GLU A 192 -4.04 -6.55 12.12
N LEU A 193 -4.75 -5.54 11.58
CA LEU A 193 -5.46 -5.66 10.31
C LEU A 193 -4.48 -6.01 9.18
N LEU A 194 -3.39 -5.25 9.01
CA LEU A 194 -2.40 -5.50 7.96
C LEU A 194 -1.74 -6.88 8.09
N LEU A 195 -1.42 -7.30 9.32
CA LEU A 195 -0.88 -8.65 9.60
C LEU A 195 -1.88 -9.75 9.23
N SER A 196 -3.18 -9.55 9.46
CA SER A 196 -4.23 -10.51 9.10
C SER A 196 -4.44 -10.66 7.59
N LEU A 197 -4.03 -9.66 6.81
CA LEU A 197 -4.09 -9.65 5.35
C LEU A 197 -2.86 -10.29 4.70
N ALA A 198 -1.73 -10.31 5.41
CA ALA A 198 -0.49 -10.94 4.93
C ALA A 198 -0.72 -12.43 4.64
N GLY A 199 -0.09 -12.96 3.60
CA GLY A 199 -0.29 -14.32 3.10
C GLY A 199 -1.46 -14.46 2.12
N LYS A 200 -2.54 -13.67 2.28
CA LYS A 200 -3.67 -13.60 1.33
C LYS A 200 -3.45 -12.55 0.26
N HIS A 201 -2.78 -11.47 0.63
CA HIS A 201 -2.42 -10.35 -0.23
C HIS A 201 -0.93 -10.06 -0.08
N SER A 202 -0.29 -9.65 -1.17
CA SER A 202 1.03 -9.03 -1.10
C SER A 202 0.85 -7.57 -0.72
N ILE A 203 1.64 -7.06 0.22
CA ILE A 203 1.44 -5.74 0.80
C ILE A 203 2.78 -5.01 0.85
N VAL A 204 2.81 -3.77 0.36
CA VAL A 204 3.92 -2.85 0.62
C VAL A 204 3.39 -1.68 1.44
N VAL A 205 4.00 -1.45 2.59
CA VAL A 205 3.64 -0.37 3.50
C VAL A 205 4.78 0.64 3.55
N ILE A 206 4.50 1.91 3.24
CA ILE A 206 5.42 3.02 3.53
C ILE A 206 5.09 3.55 4.92
N GLU A 207 6.10 3.66 5.78
CA GLU A 207 5.94 4.17 7.13
C GLU A 207 7.20 4.87 7.64
N HIS A 208 7.00 5.68 8.68
CA HIS A 208 8.08 6.38 9.37
C HIS A 208 8.02 6.21 10.90
N ASP A 209 6.91 5.72 11.47
CA ASP A 209 6.79 5.35 12.88
C ASP A 209 7.44 3.99 13.13
N MET A 210 8.57 4.01 13.84
CA MET A 210 9.36 2.80 14.09
C MET A 210 8.66 1.80 15.03
N THR A 211 7.72 2.26 15.88
CA THR A 211 6.93 1.37 16.75
C THR A 211 5.96 0.57 15.92
N PHE A 212 5.25 1.25 15.01
CA PHE A 212 4.35 0.59 14.07
C PHE A 212 5.09 -0.32 13.08
N VAL A 213 6.24 0.15 12.53
CA VAL A 213 7.11 -0.68 11.67
C VAL A 213 7.52 -1.97 12.38
N ARG A 214 7.95 -1.89 13.65
CA ARG A 214 8.31 -3.06 14.45
C ARG A 214 7.14 -4.03 14.58
N GLN A 215 5.93 -3.54 14.80
CA GLN A 215 4.72 -4.36 14.92
C GLN A 215 4.44 -5.14 13.63
N ILE A 216 4.43 -4.46 12.47
CA ILE A 216 4.02 -5.09 11.20
C ILE A 216 5.15 -5.89 10.52
N ALA A 217 6.40 -5.61 10.85
CA ALA A 217 7.57 -6.30 10.27
C ALA A 217 8.00 -7.55 11.04
N GLN A 218 7.23 -8.03 12.04
CA GLN A 218 7.59 -9.19 12.88
C GLN A 218 7.96 -10.44 12.06
N ASN A 219 7.22 -10.71 10.98
CA ASN A 219 7.44 -11.85 10.08
C ASN A 219 7.80 -11.41 8.65
N GLY A 220 7.97 -10.12 8.43
CA GLY A 220 8.26 -9.51 7.14
C GLY A 220 9.69 -8.97 7.05
N LYS A 221 9.96 -8.30 5.94
CA LYS A 221 11.22 -7.59 5.73
C LYS A 221 10.98 -6.08 5.73
N VAL A 222 12.01 -5.34 6.12
CA VAL A 222 12.09 -3.89 6.02
C VAL A 222 13.09 -3.53 4.94
N THR A 223 12.69 -2.65 4.01
CA THR A 223 13.55 -2.05 2.99
C THR A 223 13.77 -0.59 3.35
N VAL A 224 15.00 -0.15 3.43
CA VAL A 224 15.36 1.26 3.69
C VAL A 224 15.68 1.93 2.39
N LEU A 225 14.91 2.97 2.04
CA LEU A 225 15.21 3.86 0.93
C LEU A 225 15.98 5.08 1.41
N HIS A 226 17.01 5.47 0.66
CA HIS A 226 17.78 6.67 0.87
C HIS A 226 18.27 7.22 -0.47
N GLN A 227 18.03 8.51 -0.74
CA GLN A 227 18.44 9.18 -1.98
C GLN A 227 18.04 8.41 -3.26
N GLY A 228 16.84 7.86 -3.27
CA GLY A 228 16.30 7.15 -4.43
C GLY A 228 16.83 5.72 -4.65
N THR A 229 17.62 5.18 -3.74
CA THR A 229 18.18 3.82 -3.82
C THR A 229 17.79 2.97 -2.62
N VAL A 230 17.92 1.65 -2.71
CA VAL A 230 17.82 0.75 -1.56
C VAL A 230 19.14 0.80 -0.78
N LEU A 231 19.11 1.33 0.43
CA LEU A 231 20.27 1.40 1.32
C LEU A 231 20.58 0.03 1.94
N CYS A 232 19.55 -0.65 2.44
CA CYS A 232 19.63 -2.01 2.95
C CYS A 232 18.24 -2.64 3.05
N GLU A 233 18.22 -3.95 3.18
CA GLU A 233 17.01 -4.77 3.35
C GLU A 233 17.30 -5.90 4.33
N GLY A 234 16.32 -6.24 5.18
CA GLY A 234 16.47 -7.31 6.15
C GLY A 234 15.33 -7.36 7.17
N LYS A 235 15.52 -8.13 8.22
CA LYS A 235 14.62 -8.10 9.39
C LYS A 235 14.73 -6.77 10.11
N PHE A 236 13.67 -6.38 10.80
CA PHE A 236 13.61 -5.09 11.50
C PHE A 236 14.82 -4.83 12.40
N ASP A 237 15.21 -5.80 13.23
CA ASP A 237 16.32 -5.64 14.18
C ASP A 237 17.67 -5.50 13.46
N ASP A 238 17.90 -6.22 12.36
CA ASP A 238 19.11 -6.12 11.54
C ASP A 238 19.22 -4.73 10.89
N VAL A 239 18.09 -4.25 10.33
CA VAL A 239 18.00 -2.92 9.74
C VAL A 239 18.23 -1.83 10.78
N GLN A 240 17.63 -1.94 11.97
CA GLN A 240 17.81 -1.00 13.07
C GLN A 240 19.24 -0.96 13.60
N ALA A 241 19.93 -2.10 13.57
CA ALA A 241 21.33 -2.22 14.00
C ALA A 241 22.32 -1.70 12.95
N ASN A 242 21.91 -1.54 11.71
CA ASN A 242 22.80 -1.15 10.60
C ASN A 242 23.37 0.27 10.82
N PRO A 243 24.73 0.44 10.84
CA PRO A 243 25.33 1.75 11.07
C PRO A 243 24.93 2.82 10.06
N LYS A 244 24.78 2.46 8.76
CA LYS A 244 24.37 3.39 7.71
C LYS A 244 22.94 3.88 7.92
N VAL A 245 22.04 2.99 8.36
CA VAL A 245 20.64 3.36 8.69
C VAL A 245 20.63 4.34 9.88
N ARG A 246 21.38 4.05 10.92
CA ARG A 246 21.51 4.94 12.08
C ARG A 246 22.03 6.31 11.68
N GLU A 247 23.06 6.37 10.86
CA GLU A 247 23.62 7.64 10.36
C GLU A 247 22.56 8.47 9.59
N VAL A 248 21.78 7.83 8.70
CA VAL A 248 20.73 8.48 7.91
C VAL A 248 19.61 9.03 8.79
N TYR A 249 19.23 8.32 9.84
CA TYR A 249 18.16 8.72 10.76
C TYR A 249 18.63 9.62 11.90
N LEU A 250 19.85 9.40 12.45
CA LEU A 250 20.41 10.14 13.57
C LEU A 250 21.34 11.28 13.16
N GLY A 251 21.94 11.22 11.97
CA GLY A 251 22.88 12.23 11.45
C GLY A 251 22.26 13.61 11.19
N ARG A 252 20.94 13.78 11.40
CA ARG A 252 20.27 15.10 11.46
C ARG A 252 20.20 15.68 12.87
N GLY A 253 20.69 14.97 13.89
CA GLY A 253 20.93 15.52 15.22
C GLY A 253 22.17 16.41 15.17
N LYS A 254 22.03 17.72 15.48
CA LYS A 254 23.07 18.74 15.50
C LYS A 254 24.39 18.21 16.07
N PRO A 255 25.55 18.59 15.52
CA PRO A 255 26.79 18.36 16.21
C PRO A 255 26.71 19.07 17.57
N THR A 256 26.77 18.31 18.64
CA THR A 256 27.03 18.84 19.98
C THR A 256 28.35 19.59 19.91
N LYS A 257 28.26 20.94 20.07
CA LYS A 257 29.41 21.77 20.38
C LYS A 257 29.91 21.48 21.79
#